data_4e4fde7aec867a4585286b3d81f9a8e6
#
_entry.id   4e4fde7aec867a4585286b3d81f9a8e6
#
_cell.length_a   1.000
_cell.length_b   1.000
_cell.length_c   1.000
_cell.angle_alpha   90.00
_cell.angle_beta   90.00
_cell.angle_gamma   90.00
#
_symmetry.space_group_name_H-M   'P 1'
#
loop_
_entity.id
_entity.type
_entity.pdbx_description
1 polymer ?
#
loop_
_entity_poly.entity_id
_entity_poly.type
_entity_poly.pdbx_seq_one_letter_code
_entity_poly.pdbx_strand_id
1 'polypeptide(L)'
;MKSTTPYIKIIILILILFLNPSCSTKKKSWLNRQYHNTTARYNGYFNGNESIKAGVKKLHASHTDDYTTIISVFPTGNLKKTKKINSYMNKAIKKGSIVIQRHSMKIRGKEYCRWIDDNYLMVGRAYFYNGEFDEAIKTFSFVKNEYNKNEIRFEASLWLARSYVEKEDFSSAESELEEILSNKDFPKKMSKKLALINADLYVRKKDFTKAATELLSATKLIKSKRKKVRLNYILAQIHQYSNNYLLAQKHYELVLRSNPEYEMAFNAKMNLARSLERGNPNSKKMKEKLLKMTRDDKNKEYLDQIYYTIAEMEINIGDTTSAIENYKLSSINSVENNSQKALSFLALGKIYFEKGLYKLASTNYDSTIFYMDSDFRLYDETNERQAILSDLVSNINTIEMQDSLQMLSRLPQSKKKIITQIAKLAIKQI
;
A
#
# COMPACT_ATOMS: atom_id res chain seq x y z
N MET A 1 58.97 -38.57 47.92
CA MET A 1 57.76 -37.77 47.87
C MET A 1 56.91 -38.27 46.71
N LYS A 2 55.87 -39.07 46.97
CA LYS A 2 54.94 -39.53 45.90
C LYS A 2 54.04 -38.39 45.48
N SER A 3 53.98 -38.08 44.15
CA SER A 3 53.25 -37.00 43.59
C SER A 3 51.76 -37.20 43.82
N THR A 4 51.15 -36.39 44.65
CA THR A 4 49.71 -36.34 44.96
C THR A 4 48.90 -35.58 43.87
N THR A 5 49.56 -35.11 42.82
CA THR A 5 49.02 -34.29 41.76
C THR A 5 47.88 -34.91 40.86
N PRO A 6 47.90 -36.25 40.54
CA PRO A 6 46.82 -36.80 39.72
C PRO A 6 45.48 -36.90 40.46
N TYR A 7 45.53 -37.26 41.77
CA TYR A 7 44.29 -37.39 42.56
C TYR A 7 43.62 -36.06 42.84
N ILE A 8 44.37 -34.98 43.01
CA ILE A 8 43.80 -33.63 43.16
C ILE A 8 43.08 -33.18 41.87
N LYS A 9 43.64 -33.45 40.69
CA LYS A 9 43.02 -33.15 39.41
C LYS A 9 41.75 -33.96 39.21
N ILE A 10 41.69 -35.22 39.57
CA ILE A 10 40.52 -36.10 39.50
C ILE A 10 39.44 -35.61 40.49
N ILE A 11 39.82 -35.25 41.72
CA ILE A 11 38.87 -34.70 42.71
C ILE A 11 38.29 -33.36 42.23
N ILE A 12 39.09 -32.47 41.64
CA ILE A 12 38.64 -31.23 41.06
C ILE A 12 37.69 -31.50 39.86
N LEU A 13 38.01 -32.47 38.99
CA LEU A 13 37.14 -32.85 37.85
C LEU A 13 35.81 -33.45 38.33
N ILE A 14 35.83 -34.29 39.37
CA ILE A 14 34.64 -34.85 40.01
C ILE A 14 33.82 -33.73 40.70
N LEU A 15 34.47 -32.79 41.40
CA LEU A 15 33.78 -31.63 41.98
C LEU A 15 33.11 -30.75 40.93
N ILE A 16 33.75 -30.55 39.78
CA ILE A 16 33.19 -29.81 38.63
C ILE A 16 32.00 -30.58 38.02
N LEU A 17 32.03 -31.90 37.97
CA LEU A 17 30.91 -32.75 37.50
C LEU A 17 29.70 -32.72 38.47
N PHE A 18 29.92 -32.58 39.78
CA PHE A 18 28.82 -32.39 40.76
C PHE A 18 28.32 -30.97 40.88
N LEU A 19 29.02 -29.98 40.31
CA LEU A 19 28.62 -28.58 40.23
C LEU A 19 27.71 -28.29 39.02
N ASN A 20 27.08 -29.30 38.38
CA ASN A 20 26.03 -29.03 37.46
C ASN A 20 24.85 -28.41 38.22
N PRO A 21 24.73 -27.08 38.29
CA PRO A 21 23.55 -26.47 38.89
C PRO A 21 22.38 -26.86 38.02
N SER A 22 21.53 -27.74 38.52
CA SER A 22 20.21 -27.97 37.92
C SER A 22 19.53 -26.60 37.85
N CYS A 23 19.51 -26.00 36.65
CA CYS A 23 18.91 -24.68 36.40
C CYS A 23 17.40 -24.81 36.52
N SER A 24 16.91 -24.89 37.77
CA SER A 24 15.50 -25.06 38.08
C SER A 24 14.78 -23.73 37.97
N THR A 25 13.73 -23.63 37.13
CA THR A 25 12.80 -22.50 37.07
C THR A 25 11.98 -22.31 38.35
N LYS A 26 11.99 -23.31 39.27
CA LYS A 26 11.27 -23.27 40.55
C LYS A 26 12.03 -22.59 41.68
N LYS A 27 13.35 -22.33 41.51
CA LYS A 27 14.21 -21.73 42.52
C LYS A 27 14.58 -20.29 42.15
N LYS A 28 14.21 -19.29 42.99
CA LYS A 28 14.51 -17.86 42.76
C LYS A 28 15.92 -17.40 43.18
N SER A 29 16.89 -18.33 43.27
CA SER A 29 18.29 -17.97 43.64
C SER A 29 18.89 -17.01 42.60
N TRP A 30 19.86 -16.21 43.00
CA TRP A 30 20.49 -15.22 42.13
C TRP A 30 21.11 -15.87 40.87
N LEU A 31 21.81 -17.00 41.02
CA LEU A 31 22.42 -17.74 39.90
C LEU A 31 21.36 -18.22 38.91
N ASN A 32 20.24 -18.81 39.38
CA ASN A 32 19.16 -19.25 38.48
C ASN A 32 18.58 -18.06 37.71
N ARG A 33 18.30 -16.95 38.40
CA ARG A 33 17.77 -15.75 37.72
C ARG A 33 18.73 -15.20 36.66
N GLN A 34 20.04 -15.16 36.93
CA GLN A 34 21.03 -14.71 35.95
C GLN A 34 21.08 -15.63 34.73
N TYR A 35 21.12 -16.94 34.94
CA TYR A 35 21.12 -17.91 33.87
C TYR A 35 19.85 -17.77 32.97
N HIS A 36 18.66 -17.79 33.57
CA HIS A 36 17.40 -17.70 32.82
C HIS A 36 17.25 -16.33 32.15
N ASN A 37 17.62 -15.23 32.80
CA ASN A 37 17.60 -13.91 32.21
C ASN A 37 18.56 -13.79 31.00
N THR A 38 19.77 -14.28 31.11
CA THR A 38 20.76 -14.22 30.03
C THR A 38 20.29 -15.03 28.84
N THR A 39 19.82 -16.25 29.09
CA THR A 39 19.31 -17.13 28.02
C THR A 39 18.06 -16.54 27.37
N ALA A 40 17.11 -16.05 28.15
CA ALA A 40 15.89 -15.43 27.62
C ALA A 40 16.20 -14.18 26.79
N ARG A 41 17.17 -13.38 27.21
CA ARG A 41 17.62 -12.19 26.50
C ARG A 41 18.26 -12.52 25.17
N TYR A 42 19.27 -13.37 25.16
CA TYR A 42 20.13 -13.57 23.99
C TYR A 42 19.62 -14.68 23.07
N ASN A 43 19.22 -15.84 23.60
CA ASN A 43 18.80 -16.97 22.79
C ASN A 43 17.35 -16.83 22.32
N GLY A 44 16.47 -16.19 23.11
CA GLY A 44 15.10 -15.89 22.73
C GLY A 44 14.97 -14.54 22.07
N TYR A 45 14.85 -13.50 22.91
CA TYR A 45 14.49 -12.15 22.48
C TYR A 45 15.42 -11.56 21.41
N PHE A 46 16.75 -11.54 21.67
CA PHE A 46 17.69 -10.94 20.71
C PHE A 46 17.66 -11.65 19.36
N ASN A 47 17.88 -12.97 19.35
CA ASN A 47 17.90 -13.74 18.10
C ASN A 47 16.56 -13.73 17.35
N GLY A 48 15.44 -13.79 18.08
CA GLY A 48 14.11 -13.69 17.50
C GLY A 48 13.83 -12.31 16.91
N ASN A 49 14.21 -11.24 17.63
CA ASN A 49 14.04 -9.87 17.18
C ASN A 49 14.91 -9.54 15.96
N GLU A 50 16.16 -10.05 15.90
CA GLU A 50 17.01 -9.92 14.70
C GLU A 50 16.38 -10.65 13.50
N SER A 51 15.77 -11.82 13.72
CA SER A 51 15.04 -12.53 12.67
C SER A 51 13.85 -11.69 12.15
N ILE A 52 13.04 -11.11 13.05
CA ILE A 52 11.93 -10.21 12.65
C ILE A 52 12.47 -9.01 11.87
N LYS A 53 13.53 -8.35 12.34
CA LYS A 53 14.13 -7.20 11.65
C LYS A 53 14.57 -7.57 10.23
N ALA A 54 15.22 -8.71 10.05
CA ALA A 54 15.66 -9.19 8.74
C ALA A 54 14.46 -9.46 7.82
N GLY A 55 13.41 -10.13 8.32
CA GLY A 55 12.17 -10.36 7.58
C GLY A 55 11.48 -9.06 7.19
N VAL A 56 11.30 -8.12 8.12
CA VAL A 56 10.66 -6.82 7.87
C VAL A 56 11.48 -5.98 6.86
N LYS A 57 12.82 -6.02 6.94
CA LYS A 57 13.67 -5.37 5.94
C LYS A 57 13.43 -5.94 4.54
N LYS A 58 13.33 -7.26 4.42
CA LYS A 58 13.03 -7.95 3.16
C LYS A 58 11.61 -7.59 2.66
N LEU A 59 10.63 -7.52 3.56
CA LEU A 59 9.27 -7.11 3.24
C LEU A 59 9.23 -5.69 2.65
N HIS A 60 9.87 -4.73 3.32
CA HIS A 60 9.94 -3.35 2.84
C HIS A 60 10.69 -3.21 1.51
N ALA A 61 11.74 -4.01 1.28
CA ALA A 61 12.49 -4.00 0.02
C ALA A 61 11.70 -4.60 -1.17
N SER A 62 10.71 -5.45 -0.88
CA SER A 62 9.87 -6.07 -1.91
C SER A 62 8.49 -5.41 -2.06
N HIS A 63 8.23 -4.37 -1.29
CA HIS A 63 6.96 -3.63 -1.35
C HIS A 63 7.06 -2.53 -2.41
N THR A 64 6.12 -2.54 -3.33
CA THR A 64 5.88 -1.46 -4.29
C THR A 64 4.55 -0.79 -3.94
N ASP A 65 4.54 0.53 -3.84
CA ASP A 65 3.32 1.28 -3.60
C ASP A 65 2.50 1.37 -4.89
N ASP A 66 1.20 1.18 -4.75
CA ASP A 66 0.24 1.53 -5.81
C ASP A 66 -0.18 2.98 -5.65
N TYR A 67 0.36 3.85 -6.48
CA TYR A 67 0.10 5.29 -6.45
C TYR A 67 -1.25 5.69 -7.08
N THR A 68 -1.99 4.74 -7.66
CA THR A 68 -3.35 4.98 -8.18
C THR A 68 -4.39 5.06 -7.06
N THR A 69 -4.05 4.52 -5.90
CA THR A 69 -4.84 4.55 -4.67
C THR A 69 -4.15 5.34 -3.56
N ILE A 70 -4.85 5.61 -2.46
CA ILE A 70 -4.21 6.20 -1.27
C ILE A 70 -3.25 5.15 -0.69
N ILE A 71 -1.94 5.46 -0.72
CA ILE A 71 -0.92 4.53 -0.25
C ILE A 71 -1.02 4.29 1.25
N SER A 72 -0.68 3.10 1.71
CA SER A 72 -0.75 2.70 3.12
C SER A 72 0.24 3.49 4.01
N VAL A 73 -0.14 3.75 5.26
CA VAL A 73 0.75 4.39 6.24
C VAL A 73 1.99 3.52 6.52
N PHE A 74 1.81 2.21 6.58
CA PHE A 74 2.88 1.23 6.75
C PHE A 74 3.16 0.51 5.44
N PRO A 75 4.40 0.56 4.89
CA PRO A 75 4.75 -0.09 3.63
C PRO A 75 4.98 -1.61 3.83
N THR A 76 3.94 -2.32 4.21
CA THR A 76 3.99 -3.77 4.49
C THR A 76 3.31 -4.63 3.43
N GLY A 77 2.50 -4.01 2.57
CA GLY A 77 1.66 -4.75 1.62
C GLY A 77 0.63 -5.65 2.32
N ASN A 78 0.12 -6.64 1.62
CA ASN A 78 -0.84 -7.59 2.18
C ASN A 78 -0.11 -8.71 2.93
N LEU A 79 -0.10 -8.62 4.26
CA LEU A 79 0.57 -9.58 5.12
C LEU A 79 -0.07 -10.99 5.08
N LYS A 80 -1.39 -11.11 4.84
CA LYS A 80 -2.07 -12.41 4.71
C LYS A 80 -1.61 -13.20 3.49
N LYS A 81 -1.25 -12.51 2.41
CA LYS A 81 -0.85 -13.13 1.14
C LYS A 81 0.66 -13.35 1.01
N THR A 82 1.49 -12.66 1.79
CA THR A 82 2.94 -12.75 1.63
C THR A 82 3.53 -13.96 2.36
N LYS A 83 4.23 -14.82 1.60
CA LYS A 83 5.00 -15.97 2.15
C LYS A 83 6.50 -15.68 2.23
N LYS A 84 6.94 -14.52 1.69
CA LYS A 84 8.36 -14.19 1.51
C LYS A 84 9.18 -14.13 2.80
N ILE A 85 8.52 -13.89 3.94
CA ILE A 85 9.16 -13.69 5.24
C ILE A 85 8.80 -14.75 6.29
N ASN A 86 7.97 -15.75 5.94
CA ASN A 86 7.48 -16.74 6.90
C ASN A 86 8.61 -17.49 7.62
N SER A 87 9.70 -17.83 6.92
CA SER A 87 10.85 -18.49 7.55
C SER A 87 11.48 -17.66 8.66
N TYR A 88 11.55 -16.34 8.49
CA TYR A 88 12.07 -15.42 9.51
C TYR A 88 11.12 -15.33 10.71
N MET A 89 9.81 -15.24 10.46
CA MET A 89 8.79 -15.13 11.49
C MET A 89 8.69 -16.44 12.28
N ASN A 90 8.62 -17.58 11.62
CA ASN A 90 8.61 -18.91 12.26
C ASN A 90 9.86 -19.17 13.11
N LYS A 91 11.03 -18.69 12.65
CA LYS A 91 12.26 -18.75 13.47
C LYS A 91 12.12 -17.93 14.75
N ALA A 92 11.55 -16.72 14.67
CA ALA A 92 11.33 -15.87 15.84
C ALA A 92 10.29 -16.50 16.80
N ILE A 93 9.17 -17.00 16.30
CA ILE A 93 8.14 -17.70 17.08
C ILE A 93 8.79 -18.90 17.82
N LYS A 94 9.49 -19.77 17.08
CA LYS A 94 10.15 -20.93 17.67
C LYS A 94 11.13 -20.55 18.77
N LYS A 95 11.99 -19.55 18.55
CA LYS A 95 12.98 -19.09 19.53
C LYS A 95 12.32 -18.53 20.79
N GLY A 96 11.33 -17.66 20.63
CA GLY A 96 10.59 -17.06 21.75
C GLY A 96 9.79 -18.10 22.54
N SER A 97 9.04 -18.96 21.87
CA SER A 97 8.21 -19.97 22.51
C SER A 97 9.05 -20.99 23.33
N ILE A 98 10.17 -21.46 22.77
CA ILE A 98 11.08 -22.36 23.51
C ILE A 98 11.61 -21.68 24.78
N VAL A 99 11.96 -20.39 24.67
CA VAL A 99 12.50 -19.65 25.83
C VAL A 99 11.40 -19.42 26.87
N ILE A 100 10.22 -19.02 26.47
CA ILE A 100 9.08 -18.85 27.37
C ILE A 100 8.82 -20.16 28.12
N GLN A 101 8.74 -21.28 27.43
CA GLN A 101 8.49 -22.59 28.02
C GLN A 101 9.57 -23.05 29.01
N ARG A 102 10.85 -22.82 28.67
CA ARG A 102 11.99 -23.37 29.41
C ARG A 102 12.58 -22.44 30.47
N HIS A 103 12.35 -21.12 30.35
CA HIS A 103 13.04 -20.12 31.17
C HIS A 103 12.08 -19.18 31.92
N SER A 104 10.74 -19.32 31.79
CA SER A 104 9.82 -18.62 32.66
C SER A 104 9.96 -19.12 34.09
N MET A 105 10.15 -18.18 35.01
CA MET A 105 10.33 -18.41 36.46
C MET A 105 9.14 -17.85 37.22
N LYS A 106 7.90 -18.28 36.87
CA LYS A 106 6.66 -17.81 37.52
C LYS A 106 6.50 -18.54 38.86
N ILE A 107 6.84 -17.87 39.98
CA ILE A 107 6.81 -18.40 41.34
C ILE A 107 5.79 -17.56 42.14
N ARG A 108 4.76 -18.21 42.70
CA ARG A 108 3.69 -17.53 43.47
C ARG A 108 3.08 -16.33 42.74
N GLY A 109 2.78 -16.51 41.45
CA GLY A 109 2.16 -15.48 40.62
C GLY A 109 3.11 -14.39 40.10
N LYS A 110 4.38 -14.35 40.51
CA LYS A 110 5.37 -13.36 40.07
C LYS A 110 6.40 -13.99 39.14
N GLU A 111 6.61 -13.36 37.96
CA GLU A 111 7.67 -13.72 37.02
C GLU A 111 9.01 -13.11 37.47
N TYR A 112 10.06 -13.95 37.59
CA TYR A 112 11.41 -13.54 37.98
C TYR A 112 12.39 -13.47 36.81
N CYS A 113 12.07 -14.02 35.65
CA CYS A 113 12.83 -13.81 34.42
C CYS A 113 12.32 -12.56 33.68
N ARG A 114 13.14 -11.51 33.64
CA ARG A 114 12.78 -10.17 33.18
C ARG A 114 12.48 -10.08 31.67
N TRP A 115 12.83 -11.11 30.89
CA TRP A 115 12.73 -11.09 29.44
C TRP A 115 11.58 -11.96 28.91
N ILE A 116 10.71 -12.48 29.76
CA ILE A 116 9.60 -13.33 29.33
C ILE A 116 8.50 -12.52 28.66
N ASP A 117 8.15 -11.37 29.21
CA ASP A 117 7.20 -10.42 28.63
C ASP A 117 7.67 -9.90 27.26
N ASP A 118 8.95 -9.54 27.15
CA ASP A 118 9.57 -9.16 25.87
C ASP A 118 9.55 -10.30 24.83
N ASN A 119 9.75 -11.56 25.27
CA ASN A 119 9.64 -12.71 24.37
C ASN A 119 8.20 -12.94 23.90
N TYR A 120 7.19 -12.81 24.77
CA TYR A 120 5.78 -12.85 24.35
C TYR A 120 5.47 -11.75 23.35
N LEU A 121 5.85 -10.50 23.64
CA LEU A 121 5.64 -9.38 22.74
C LEU A 121 6.33 -9.62 21.37
N MET A 122 7.53 -10.15 21.36
CA MET A 122 8.27 -10.51 20.16
C MET A 122 7.54 -11.61 19.36
N VAL A 123 7.05 -12.66 20.02
CA VAL A 123 6.27 -13.74 19.38
C VAL A 123 4.99 -13.19 18.78
N GLY A 124 4.26 -12.34 19.49
CA GLY A 124 3.06 -11.65 18.95
C GLY A 124 3.37 -10.84 17.70
N ARG A 125 4.50 -10.10 17.70
CA ARG A 125 4.96 -9.37 16.50
C ARG A 125 5.31 -10.30 15.35
N ALA A 126 5.87 -11.45 15.61
CA ALA A 126 6.18 -12.43 14.58
C ALA A 126 4.90 -13.03 13.98
N TYR A 127 3.89 -13.35 14.79
CA TYR A 127 2.56 -13.74 14.31
C TYR A 127 1.92 -12.66 13.45
N PHE A 128 1.97 -11.40 13.89
CA PHE A 128 1.47 -10.26 13.13
C PHE A 128 2.07 -10.17 11.73
N TYR A 129 3.41 -10.18 11.62
CA TYR A 129 4.08 -10.12 10.32
C TYR A 129 3.93 -11.40 9.49
N ASN A 130 3.60 -12.52 10.11
CA ASN A 130 3.27 -13.77 9.42
C ASN A 130 1.85 -13.79 8.85
N GLY A 131 1.03 -12.75 9.17
CA GLY A 131 -0.37 -12.66 8.79
C GLY A 131 -1.32 -13.48 9.68
N GLU A 132 -0.81 -14.04 10.78
CA GLU A 132 -1.56 -14.82 11.77
C GLU A 132 -2.13 -13.89 12.84
N PHE A 133 -3.08 -13.03 12.43
CA PHE A 133 -3.54 -11.94 13.29
C PHE A 133 -4.31 -12.42 14.52
N ASP A 134 -5.02 -13.54 14.46
CA ASP A 134 -5.73 -14.10 15.62
C ASP A 134 -4.77 -14.54 16.72
N GLU A 135 -3.65 -15.17 16.34
CA GLU A 135 -2.61 -15.56 17.29
C GLU A 135 -1.85 -14.34 17.82
N ALA A 136 -1.65 -13.32 16.98
CA ALA A 136 -1.09 -12.04 17.40
C ALA A 136 -1.97 -11.36 18.45
N ILE A 137 -3.29 -11.26 18.19
CA ILE A 137 -4.28 -10.68 19.11
C ILE A 137 -4.30 -11.41 20.45
N LYS A 138 -4.38 -12.76 20.43
CA LYS A 138 -4.33 -13.57 21.67
C LYS A 138 -3.05 -13.30 22.47
N THR A 139 -1.91 -13.25 21.77
CA THR A 139 -0.61 -13.04 22.41
C THR A 139 -0.48 -11.64 23.01
N PHE A 140 -0.89 -10.60 22.27
CA PHE A 140 -0.83 -9.22 22.77
C PHE A 140 -1.84 -8.97 23.89
N SER A 141 -3.04 -9.53 23.82
CA SER A 141 -4.04 -9.47 24.91
C SER A 141 -3.51 -10.14 26.18
N PHE A 142 -2.83 -11.28 26.03
CA PHE A 142 -2.17 -11.92 27.16
C PHE A 142 -1.10 -11.02 27.80
N VAL A 143 -0.21 -10.41 26.98
CA VAL A 143 0.83 -9.50 27.49
C VAL A 143 0.22 -8.29 28.19
N LYS A 144 -0.81 -7.66 27.61
CA LYS A 144 -1.51 -6.52 28.16
C LYS A 144 -2.06 -6.83 29.57
N ASN A 145 -2.71 -7.98 29.72
CA ASN A 145 -3.39 -8.37 30.94
C ASN A 145 -2.45 -8.93 32.02
N GLU A 146 -1.52 -9.82 31.65
CA GLU A 146 -0.62 -10.46 32.60
C GLU A 146 0.41 -9.47 33.15
N TYR A 147 0.91 -8.56 32.31
CA TYR A 147 1.94 -7.57 32.66
C TYR A 147 1.37 -6.16 32.81
N ASN A 148 0.16 -6.03 33.34
CA ASN A 148 -0.62 -4.79 33.41
C ASN A 148 0.02 -3.67 34.26
N LYS A 149 1.02 -3.97 35.07
CA LYS A 149 1.79 -3.00 35.87
C LYS A 149 3.05 -2.49 35.14
N ASN A 150 3.42 -3.10 34.01
CA ASN A 150 4.65 -2.77 33.28
C ASN A 150 4.34 -1.88 32.07
N GLU A 151 5.29 -1.05 31.65
CA GLU A 151 5.13 -0.24 30.42
C GLU A 151 4.87 -1.09 29.16
N ILE A 152 5.27 -2.36 29.16
CA ILE A 152 5.11 -3.28 28.03
C ILE A 152 3.62 -3.48 27.66
N ARG A 153 2.70 -3.29 28.60
CA ARG A 153 1.24 -3.31 28.35
C ARG A 153 0.87 -2.36 27.22
N PHE A 154 1.42 -1.15 27.20
CA PHE A 154 1.12 -0.15 26.19
C PHE A 154 1.71 -0.51 24.81
N GLU A 155 2.89 -1.13 24.78
CA GLU A 155 3.43 -1.65 23.53
C GLU A 155 2.54 -2.79 22.99
N ALA A 156 2.07 -3.68 23.87
CA ALA A 156 1.13 -4.74 23.52
C ALA A 156 -0.21 -4.17 23.03
N SER A 157 -0.78 -3.18 23.71
CA SER A 157 -2.00 -2.48 23.28
C SER A 157 -1.86 -1.85 21.89
N LEU A 158 -0.74 -1.20 21.61
CA LEU A 158 -0.47 -0.62 20.28
C LEU A 158 -0.40 -1.70 19.17
N TRP A 159 0.20 -2.85 19.45
CA TRP A 159 0.23 -3.96 18.51
C TRP A 159 -1.12 -4.66 18.38
N LEU A 160 -1.88 -4.73 19.47
CA LEU A 160 -3.25 -5.25 19.50
C LEU A 160 -4.17 -4.40 18.60
N ALA A 161 -4.17 -3.08 18.79
CA ALA A 161 -4.91 -2.15 17.93
C ALA A 161 -4.51 -2.31 16.46
N ARG A 162 -3.20 -2.39 16.17
CA ARG A 162 -2.71 -2.60 14.81
C ARG A 162 -3.15 -3.93 14.22
N SER A 163 -3.25 -5.00 15.03
CA SER A 163 -3.73 -6.31 14.59
C SER A 163 -5.21 -6.27 14.23
N TYR A 164 -6.03 -5.54 14.98
CA TYR A 164 -7.42 -5.29 14.66
C TYR A 164 -7.58 -4.48 13.36
N VAL A 165 -6.75 -3.46 13.13
CA VAL A 165 -6.75 -2.69 11.87
C VAL A 165 -6.44 -3.58 10.67
N GLU A 166 -5.47 -4.50 10.77
CA GLU A 166 -5.15 -5.45 9.68
C GLU A 166 -6.27 -6.49 9.45
N LYS A 167 -7.08 -6.78 10.47
CA LYS A 167 -8.29 -7.62 10.34
C LYS A 167 -9.52 -6.86 9.84
N GLU A 168 -9.43 -5.53 9.73
CA GLU A 168 -10.55 -4.64 9.44
C GLU A 168 -11.62 -4.61 10.53
N ASP A 169 -11.27 -5.06 11.76
CA ASP A 169 -12.09 -4.88 12.97
C ASP A 169 -11.83 -3.49 13.55
N PHE A 170 -12.39 -2.49 12.88
CA PHE A 170 -12.15 -1.09 13.21
C PHE A 170 -12.74 -0.70 14.56
N SER A 171 -13.84 -1.35 14.98
CA SER A 171 -14.48 -1.09 16.29
C SER A 171 -13.57 -1.46 17.45
N SER A 172 -12.99 -2.67 17.39
CA SER A 172 -12.05 -3.13 18.42
C SER A 172 -10.77 -2.31 18.41
N ALA A 173 -10.30 -1.90 17.21
CA ALA A 173 -9.13 -1.03 17.09
C ALA A 173 -9.38 0.35 17.73
N GLU A 174 -10.53 0.99 17.47
CA GLU A 174 -10.90 2.28 18.07
C GLU A 174 -10.98 2.18 19.60
N SER A 175 -11.69 1.17 20.11
CA SER A 175 -11.81 0.96 21.56
C SER A 175 -10.45 0.80 22.25
N GLU A 176 -9.54 0.01 21.67
CA GLU A 176 -8.20 -0.18 22.21
C GLU A 176 -7.37 1.12 22.20
N LEU A 177 -7.47 1.92 21.14
CA LEU A 177 -6.77 3.20 21.02
C LEU A 177 -7.34 4.27 21.96
N GLU A 178 -8.64 4.29 22.18
CA GLU A 178 -9.30 5.18 23.16
C GLU A 178 -8.88 4.83 24.59
N GLU A 179 -8.78 3.54 24.94
CA GLU A 179 -8.27 3.10 26.24
C GLU A 179 -6.83 3.59 26.46
N ILE A 180 -5.96 3.51 25.42
CA ILE A 180 -4.60 4.05 25.49
C ILE A 180 -4.60 5.56 25.71
N LEU A 181 -5.43 6.30 24.96
CA LEU A 181 -5.50 7.77 25.02
C LEU A 181 -6.02 8.29 26.36
N SER A 182 -6.96 7.57 26.98
CA SER A 182 -7.52 7.93 28.30
C SER A 182 -6.56 7.66 29.46
N ASN A 183 -5.51 6.84 29.22
CA ASN A 183 -4.61 6.41 30.28
C ASN A 183 -3.51 7.44 30.53
N LYS A 184 -3.50 8.05 31.73
CA LYS A 184 -2.52 9.07 32.13
C LYS A 184 -1.09 8.55 32.21
N ASP A 185 -0.89 7.24 32.40
CA ASP A 185 0.42 6.60 32.49
C ASP A 185 1.02 6.29 31.12
N PHE A 186 0.33 6.60 30.02
CA PHE A 186 0.82 6.31 28.67
C PHE A 186 2.16 7.01 28.38
N PRO A 187 3.21 6.27 28.02
CA PRO A 187 4.54 6.85 27.85
C PRO A 187 4.63 7.79 26.64
N LYS A 188 5.02 9.05 26.83
CA LYS A 188 5.18 10.06 25.77
C LYS A 188 6.11 9.57 24.62
N LYS A 189 7.09 8.72 24.92
CA LYS A 189 7.98 8.10 23.91
C LYS A 189 7.25 7.24 22.88
N MET A 190 6.04 6.77 23.20
CA MET A 190 5.19 5.94 22.32
C MET A 190 4.18 6.75 21.50
N SER A 191 3.99 8.05 21.76
CA SER A 191 3.00 8.91 21.07
C SER A 191 3.13 8.89 19.54
N LYS A 192 4.36 8.79 19.01
CA LYS A 192 4.57 8.68 17.56
C LYS A 192 4.04 7.37 16.97
N LYS A 193 4.08 6.25 17.73
CA LYS A 193 3.54 4.95 17.28
C LYS A 193 2.03 5.01 17.31
N LEU A 194 1.45 5.57 18.37
CA LEU A 194 0.02 5.79 18.52
C LEU A 194 -0.54 6.61 17.36
N ALA A 195 0.05 7.78 17.07
CA ALA A 195 -0.39 8.64 15.98
C ALA A 195 -0.32 7.96 14.60
N LEU A 196 0.69 7.10 14.36
CA LEU A 196 0.77 6.34 13.11
C LEU A 196 -0.31 5.27 13.00
N ILE A 197 -0.66 4.61 14.10
CA ILE A 197 -1.69 3.55 14.13
C ILE A 197 -3.08 4.19 13.98
N ASN A 198 -3.35 5.32 14.65
CA ASN A 198 -4.55 6.11 14.44
C ASN A 198 -4.70 6.55 12.99
N ALA A 199 -3.63 7.08 12.40
CA ALA A 199 -3.63 7.49 11.00
C ALA A 199 -3.94 6.30 10.07
N ASP A 200 -3.34 5.13 10.29
CA ASP A 200 -3.59 3.93 9.50
C ASP A 200 -5.04 3.44 9.63
N LEU A 201 -5.57 3.43 10.85
CA LEU A 201 -6.97 3.10 11.14
C LEU A 201 -7.92 3.96 10.31
N TYR A 202 -7.80 5.29 10.40
CA TYR A 202 -8.74 6.19 9.72
C TYR A 202 -8.53 6.23 8.20
N VAL A 203 -7.32 6.03 7.69
CA VAL A 203 -7.08 5.84 6.24
C VAL A 203 -7.81 4.60 5.73
N ARG A 204 -7.69 3.47 6.40
CA ARG A 204 -8.37 2.21 6.02
C ARG A 204 -9.88 2.27 6.19
N LYS A 205 -10.35 2.94 7.24
CA LYS A 205 -11.77 3.21 7.49
C LYS A 205 -12.37 4.21 6.50
N LYS A 206 -11.53 4.89 5.70
CA LYS A 206 -11.89 5.97 4.76
C LYS A 206 -12.50 7.20 5.45
N ASP A 207 -12.26 7.38 6.76
CA ASP A 207 -12.56 8.64 7.47
C ASP A 207 -11.41 9.63 7.23
N PHE A 208 -11.44 10.27 6.06
CA PHE A 208 -10.33 11.11 5.61
C PHE A 208 -10.14 12.38 6.43
N THR A 209 -11.19 12.85 7.11
CA THR A 209 -11.10 14.02 8.01
C THR A 209 -10.25 13.69 9.24
N LYS A 210 -10.57 12.58 9.91
CA LYS A 210 -9.78 12.12 11.06
C LYS A 210 -8.40 11.66 10.62
N ALA A 211 -8.29 10.95 9.48
CA ALA A 211 -7.00 10.52 8.91
C ALA A 211 -6.05 11.70 8.70
N ALA A 212 -6.50 12.80 8.10
CA ALA A 212 -5.68 13.99 7.87
C ALA A 212 -5.19 14.60 9.20
N THR A 213 -6.05 14.66 10.22
CA THR A 213 -5.69 15.18 11.55
C THR A 213 -4.60 14.33 12.21
N GLU A 214 -4.75 13.03 12.20
CA GLU A 214 -3.78 12.09 12.78
C GLU A 214 -2.47 12.04 11.99
N LEU A 215 -2.52 12.10 10.66
CA LEU A 215 -1.32 12.21 9.82
C LEU A 215 -0.54 13.48 10.08
N LEU A 216 -1.21 14.63 10.25
CA LEU A 216 -0.57 15.90 10.60
C LEU A 216 0.09 15.79 11.99
N SER A 217 -0.58 15.20 12.96
CA SER A 217 -0.01 14.93 14.29
C SER A 217 1.23 14.03 14.18
N ALA A 218 1.14 12.92 13.44
CA ALA A 218 2.25 12.01 13.21
C ALA A 218 3.44 12.70 12.54
N THR A 219 3.22 13.58 11.55
CA THR A 219 4.33 14.28 10.87
C THR A 219 5.12 15.21 11.80
N LYS A 220 4.47 15.80 12.82
CA LYS A 220 5.14 16.63 13.83
C LYS A 220 6.04 15.79 14.75
N LEU A 221 5.59 14.57 15.10
CA LEU A 221 6.29 13.69 16.05
C LEU A 221 7.43 12.89 15.40
N ILE A 222 7.41 12.67 14.10
CA ILE A 222 8.37 11.84 13.38
C ILE A 222 9.58 12.67 12.97
N LYS A 223 10.80 12.19 13.30
CA LYS A 223 12.07 12.81 12.90
C LYS A 223 12.57 12.30 11.53
N SER A 224 12.23 11.06 11.14
CA SER A 224 12.69 10.45 9.90
C SER A 224 12.14 11.18 8.66
N LYS A 225 13.04 11.74 7.83
CA LYS A 225 12.71 12.43 6.58
C LYS A 225 11.89 11.53 5.65
N ARG A 226 12.34 10.28 5.42
CA ARG A 226 11.65 9.31 4.55
C ARG A 226 10.20 9.05 5.00
N LYS A 227 9.98 8.90 6.31
CA LYS A 227 8.61 8.71 6.85
C LYS A 227 7.77 9.97 6.72
N LYS A 228 8.32 11.16 6.97
CA LYS A 228 7.60 12.43 6.78
C LYS A 228 7.15 12.62 5.33
N VAL A 229 8.03 12.28 4.39
CA VAL A 229 7.71 12.37 2.95
C VAL A 229 6.51 11.48 2.61
N ARG A 230 6.52 10.23 3.07
CA ARG A 230 5.39 9.30 2.88
C ARG A 230 4.08 9.84 3.46
N LEU A 231 4.11 10.34 4.71
CA LEU A 231 2.91 10.90 5.34
C LEU A 231 2.39 12.15 4.61
N ASN A 232 3.28 13.03 4.12
CA ASN A 232 2.87 14.16 3.30
C ASN A 232 2.28 13.70 1.96
N TYR A 233 2.78 12.62 1.36
CA TYR A 233 2.20 12.08 0.15
C TYR A 233 0.77 11.58 0.40
N ILE A 234 0.54 10.82 1.49
CA ILE A 234 -0.81 10.37 1.89
C ILE A 234 -1.74 11.56 2.17
N LEU A 235 -1.26 12.57 2.88
CA LEU A 235 -2.03 13.81 3.12
C LEU A 235 -2.44 14.49 1.81
N ALA A 236 -1.52 14.56 0.85
CA ALA A 236 -1.81 15.14 -0.47
C ALA A 236 -2.89 14.33 -1.20
N GLN A 237 -2.79 12.99 -1.19
CA GLN A 237 -3.81 12.12 -1.80
C GLN A 237 -5.18 12.26 -1.13
N ILE A 238 -5.23 12.30 0.21
CA ILE A 238 -6.48 12.50 0.97
C ILE A 238 -7.11 13.85 0.62
N HIS A 239 -6.33 14.92 0.61
CA HIS A 239 -6.84 16.24 0.26
C HIS A 239 -7.31 16.31 -1.19
N GLN A 240 -6.61 15.66 -2.12
CA GLN A 240 -7.02 15.57 -3.52
C GLN A 240 -8.33 14.79 -3.66
N TYR A 241 -8.45 13.65 -2.97
CA TYR A 241 -9.68 12.84 -2.95
C TYR A 241 -10.89 13.61 -2.38
N SER A 242 -10.64 14.48 -1.41
CA SER A 242 -11.66 15.35 -0.80
C SER A 242 -11.86 16.68 -1.56
N ASN A 243 -11.35 16.81 -2.78
CA ASN A 243 -11.39 18.02 -3.62
C ASN A 243 -10.78 19.28 -2.98
N ASN A 244 -9.93 19.11 -1.95
CA ASN A 244 -9.19 20.20 -1.33
C ASN A 244 -7.84 20.41 -2.03
N TYR A 245 -7.90 20.88 -3.27
CA TYR A 245 -6.75 20.94 -4.16
C TYR A 245 -5.62 21.86 -3.67
N LEU A 246 -5.92 22.95 -2.96
CA LEU A 246 -4.88 23.83 -2.41
C LEU A 246 -4.01 23.11 -1.37
N LEU A 247 -4.62 22.34 -0.48
CA LEU A 247 -3.86 21.56 0.51
C LEU A 247 -3.14 20.38 -0.15
N ALA A 248 -3.76 19.74 -1.13
CA ALA A 248 -3.11 18.68 -1.92
C ALA A 248 -1.83 19.19 -2.59
N GLN A 249 -1.90 20.34 -3.29
CA GLN A 249 -0.73 20.99 -3.92
C GLN A 249 0.38 21.27 -2.90
N LYS A 250 0.02 21.88 -1.75
CA LYS A 250 0.98 22.18 -0.68
C LYS A 250 1.73 20.93 -0.23
N HIS A 251 1.02 19.83 -0.01
CA HIS A 251 1.63 18.59 0.47
C HIS A 251 2.44 17.86 -0.62
N TYR A 252 1.98 17.86 -1.90
CA TYR A 252 2.79 17.34 -3.02
C TYR A 252 4.08 18.15 -3.20
N GLU A 253 4.04 19.48 -3.08
CA GLU A 253 5.24 20.31 -3.11
C GLU A 253 6.22 19.99 -1.98
N LEU A 254 5.73 19.75 -0.75
CA LEU A 254 6.57 19.31 0.37
C LEU A 254 7.25 17.97 0.09
N VAL A 255 6.53 17.04 -0.54
CA VAL A 255 7.10 15.78 -1.00
C VAL A 255 8.23 16.04 -2.00
N LEU A 256 7.98 16.80 -3.04
CA LEU A 256 8.96 17.08 -4.12
C LEU A 256 10.21 17.82 -3.62
N ARG A 257 10.05 18.80 -2.72
CA ARG A 257 11.17 19.50 -2.07
C ARG A 257 12.03 18.60 -1.19
N SER A 258 11.48 17.47 -0.77
CA SER A 258 12.17 16.51 0.09
C SER A 258 13.04 15.52 -0.66
N ASN A 259 13.09 15.58 -2.00
CA ASN A 259 13.82 14.66 -2.88
C ASN A 259 13.50 13.19 -2.55
N PRO A 260 12.27 12.72 -2.83
CA PRO A 260 11.84 11.32 -2.60
C PRO A 260 12.46 10.36 -3.63
N GLU A 261 12.18 9.07 -3.48
CA GLU A 261 12.48 8.07 -4.50
C GLU A 261 11.76 8.40 -5.81
N TYR A 262 12.32 7.95 -6.95
CA TYR A 262 11.90 8.39 -8.29
C TYR A 262 10.40 8.20 -8.54
N GLU A 263 9.85 7.02 -8.26
CA GLU A 263 8.42 6.73 -8.47
C GLU A 263 7.51 7.66 -7.68
N MET A 264 7.83 7.90 -6.40
CA MET A 264 7.07 8.84 -5.58
C MET A 264 7.20 10.28 -6.09
N ALA A 265 8.39 10.70 -6.55
CA ALA A 265 8.60 12.01 -7.15
C ALA A 265 7.79 12.17 -8.44
N PHE A 266 7.79 11.14 -9.28
CA PHE A 266 7.04 11.10 -10.53
C PHE A 266 5.53 11.24 -10.25
N ASN A 267 4.97 10.36 -9.43
CA ASN A 267 3.55 10.37 -9.10
C ASN A 267 3.12 11.65 -8.36
N ALA A 268 3.99 12.21 -7.50
CA ALA A 268 3.73 13.51 -6.87
C ALA A 268 3.63 14.65 -7.90
N LYS A 269 4.45 14.64 -8.96
CA LYS A 269 4.35 15.63 -10.05
C LYS A 269 3.07 15.47 -10.86
N MET A 270 2.69 14.22 -11.20
CA MET A 270 1.45 13.93 -11.93
C MET A 270 0.23 14.39 -11.11
N ASN A 271 0.16 14.02 -9.83
CA ASN A 271 -0.96 14.38 -8.97
C ASN A 271 -0.98 15.88 -8.63
N LEU A 272 0.18 16.53 -8.50
CA LEU A 272 0.26 17.99 -8.38
C LEU A 272 -0.33 18.67 -9.63
N ALA A 273 -0.02 18.18 -10.83
CA ALA A 273 -0.56 18.71 -12.08
C ALA A 273 -2.08 18.53 -12.14
N ARG A 274 -2.60 17.36 -11.78
CA ARG A 274 -4.05 17.06 -11.70
C ARG A 274 -4.78 17.92 -10.66
N SER A 275 -4.08 18.37 -9.63
CA SER A 275 -4.64 19.22 -8.57
C SER A 275 -4.72 20.69 -8.95
N LEU A 276 -4.24 21.11 -10.14
CA LEU A 276 -4.31 22.49 -10.60
C LEU A 276 -5.69 22.76 -11.18
N GLU A 277 -6.44 23.63 -10.52
CA GLU A 277 -7.79 24.04 -10.96
C GLU A 277 -7.73 24.94 -12.19
N ARG A 278 -8.88 25.06 -12.86
CA ARG A 278 -9.07 25.97 -14.01
C ARG A 278 -8.69 27.39 -13.63
N GLY A 279 -7.87 28.03 -14.46
CA GLY A 279 -7.40 29.41 -14.23
C GLY A 279 -6.20 29.53 -13.29
N ASN A 280 -5.67 28.42 -12.77
CA ASN A 280 -4.46 28.50 -11.94
C ASN A 280 -3.27 28.98 -12.78
N PRO A 281 -2.55 30.07 -12.35
CA PRO A 281 -1.45 30.65 -13.13
C PRO A 281 -0.28 29.68 -13.34
N ASN A 282 -0.16 28.65 -12.51
CA ASN A 282 0.91 27.67 -12.61
C ASN A 282 0.60 26.55 -13.64
N SER A 283 -0.61 26.44 -14.18
CA SER A 283 -1.01 25.37 -15.10
C SER A 283 -0.15 25.34 -16.36
N LYS A 284 0.07 26.50 -17.00
CA LYS A 284 0.92 26.63 -18.19
C LYS A 284 2.36 26.15 -17.92
N LYS A 285 2.95 26.64 -16.82
CA LYS A 285 4.31 26.24 -16.41
C LYS A 285 4.42 24.74 -16.07
N MET A 286 3.36 24.18 -15.48
CA MET A 286 3.32 22.75 -15.18
C MET A 286 3.21 21.92 -16.47
N LYS A 287 2.35 22.29 -17.43
CA LYS A 287 2.27 21.64 -18.74
C LYS A 287 3.61 21.66 -19.47
N GLU A 288 4.31 22.80 -19.48
CA GLU A 288 5.66 22.90 -20.07
C GLU A 288 6.66 21.95 -19.39
N LYS A 289 6.60 21.81 -18.06
CA LYS A 289 7.44 20.84 -17.33
C LYS A 289 7.12 19.39 -17.73
N LEU A 290 5.83 19.03 -17.84
CA LEU A 290 5.43 17.70 -18.28
C LEU A 290 5.89 17.43 -19.71
N LEU A 291 5.74 18.38 -20.63
CA LEU A 291 6.24 18.27 -22.01
C LEU A 291 7.77 18.13 -22.07
N LYS A 292 8.52 18.75 -21.16
CA LYS A 292 9.97 18.49 -21.04
C LYS A 292 10.25 17.06 -20.56
N MET A 293 9.42 16.53 -19.67
CA MET A 293 9.59 15.16 -19.17
C MET A 293 9.37 14.12 -20.26
N THR A 294 8.54 14.36 -21.28
CA THR A 294 8.36 13.42 -22.43
C THR A 294 9.62 13.25 -23.29
N ARG A 295 10.58 14.19 -23.18
CA ARG A 295 11.84 14.16 -23.93
C ARG A 295 13.00 13.56 -23.13
N ASP A 296 12.79 13.23 -21.87
CA ASP A 296 13.82 12.64 -21.00
C ASP A 296 13.72 11.12 -21.05
N ASP A 297 14.81 10.46 -21.46
CA ASP A 297 14.89 9.01 -21.57
C ASP A 297 14.51 8.23 -20.31
N LYS A 298 14.67 8.86 -19.13
CA LYS A 298 14.28 8.28 -17.84
C LYS A 298 12.78 8.07 -17.72
N ASN A 299 11.98 8.75 -18.53
CA ASN A 299 10.53 8.71 -18.46
C ASN A 299 9.92 7.87 -19.59
N LYS A 300 10.71 7.14 -20.40
CA LYS A 300 10.19 6.35 -21.52
C LYS A 300 9.06 5.39 -21.12
N GLU A 301 9.22 4.72 -19.99
CA GLU A 301 8.23 3.79 -19.43
C GLU A 301 6.99 4.48 -18.84
N TYR A 302 6.99 5.81 -18.74
CA TYR A 302 5.93 6.60 -18.11
C TYR A 302 5.30 7.62 -19.08
N LEU A 303 5.62 7.54 -20.38
CA LEU A 303 5.10 8.48 -21.38
C LEU A 303 3.58 8.45 -21.43
N ASP A 304 2.99 7.28 -21.31
CA ASP A 304 1.54 7.08 -21.24
C ASP A 304 0.88 7.91 -20.11
N GLN A 305 1.43 7.85 -18.89
CA GLN A 305 0.92 8.58 -17.73
C GLN A 305 1.16 10.09 -17.86
N ILE A 306 2.26 10.51 -18.48
CA ILE A 306 2.57 11.92 -18.70
C ILE A 306 1.58 12.51 -19.71
N TYR A 307 1.36 11.87 -20.85
CA TYR A 307 0.39 12.34 -21.86
C TYR A 307 -1.03 12.32 -21.31
N TYR A 308 -1.40 11.29 -20.55
CA TYR A 308 -2.68 11.24 -19.86
C TYR A 308 -2.90 12.44 -18.94
N THR A 309 -1.88 12.76 -18.12
CA THR A 309 -1.95 13.90 -17.18
C THR A 309 -2.02 15.24 -17.92
N ILE A 310 -1.30 15.40 -19.04
CA ILE A 310 -1.42 16.60 -19.89
C ILE A 310 -2.84 16.72 -20.44
N ALA A 311 -3.42 15.62 -20.93
CA ALA A 311 -4.79 15.60 -21.43
C ALA A 311 -5.82 15.99 -20.35
N GLU A 312 -5.67 15.49 -19.12
CA GLU A 312 -6.52 15.88 -17.99
C GLU A 312 -6.40 17.40 -17.67
N MET A 313 -5.20 17.95 -17.73
CA MET A 313 -5.01 19.41 -17.57
C MET A 313 -5.69 20.20 -18.69
N GLU A 314 -5.68 19.70 -19.93
CA GLU A 314 -6.32 20.32 -21.08
C GLU A 314 -7.85 20.28 -20.98
N ILE A 315 -8.41 19.15 -20.50
CA ILE A 315 -9.85 19.08 -20.18
C ILE A 315 -10.22 20.14 -19.13
N ASN A 316 -9.41 20.30 -18.08
CA ASN A 316 -9.68 21.26 -17.02
C ASN A 316 -9.70 22.71 -17.52
N ILE A 317 -8.93 23.05 -18.56
CA ILE A 317 -8.94 24.39 -19.17
C ILE A 317 -9.96 24.53 -20.32
N GLY A 318 -10.61 23.43 -20.73
CA GLY A 318 -11.62 23.39 -21.79
C GLY A 318 -11.05 23.14 -23.20
N ASP A 319 -9.75 22.84 -23.33
CA ASP A 319 -9.12 22.49 -24.62
C ASP A 319 -9.30 21.00 -24.92
N THR A 320 -10.53 20.64 -25.29
CA THR A 320 -10.90 19.25 -25.60
C THR A 320 -10.14 18.70 -26.82
N THR A 321 -9.76 19.55 -27.77
CA THR A 321 -9.05 19.12 -28.99
C THR A 321 -7.66 18.62 -28.64
N SER A 322 -6.86 19.42 -27.94
CA SER A 322 -5.54 19.01 -27.47
C SER A 322 -5.62 17.82 -26.51
N ALA A 323 -6.67 17.76 -25.67
CA ALA A 323 -6.87 16.62 -24.76
C ALA A 323 -7.06 15.30 -25.52
N ILE A 324 -7.86 15.28 -26.60
CA ILE A 324 -8.04 14.10 -27.45
C ILE A 324 -6.71 13.63 -28.03
N GLU A 325 -5.88 14.55 -28.53
CA GLU A 325 -4.57 14.20 -29.08
C GLU A 325 -3.65 13.58 -28.02
N ASN A 326 -3.60 14.17 -26.83
CA ASN A 326 -2.79 13.67 -25.73
C ASN A 326 -3.29 12.34 -25.15
N TYR A 327 -4.62 12.10 -25.07
CA TYR A 327 -5.16 10.78 -24.73
C TYR A 327 -4.81 9.70 -25.75
N LYS A 328 -4.83 10.04 -27.08
CA LYS A 328 -4.36 9.13 -28.13
C LYS A 328 -2.86 8.82 -27.96
N LEU A 329 -2.02 9.84 -27.70
CA LEU A 329 -0.60 9.63 -27.42
C LEU A 329 -0.40 8.76 -26.19
N SER A 330 -1.21 8.95 -25.15
CA SER A 330 -1.20 8.09 -23.98
C SER A 330 -1.49 6.62 -24.33
N SER A 331 -2.57 6.35 -25.06
CA SER A 331 -2.96 4.99 -25.45
C SER A 331 -1.91 4.30 -26.34
N ILE A 332 -1.25 5.05 -27.23
CA ILE A 332 -0.18 4.53 -28.11
C ILE A 332 1.08 4.19 -27.30
N ASN A 333 1.45 5.02 -26.32
CA ASN A 333 2.64 4.82 -25.49
C ASN A 333 2.43 3.82 -24.34
N SER A 334 1.20 3.38 -24.05
CA SER A 334 0.92 2.33 -23.08
C SER A 334 1.19 0.94 -23.67
N VAL A 335 2.46 0.54 -23.72
CA VAL A 335 2.86 -0.75 -24.34
C VAL A 335 2.56 -1.94 -23.43
N GLU A 336 2.97 -1.87 -22.16
CA GLU A 336 2.79 -2.93 -21.15
C GLU A 336 1.79 -2.55 -20.04
N ASN A 337 1.32 -1.32 -20.02
CA ASN A 337 0.43 -0.78 -19.00
C ASN A 337 -1.03 -0.80 -19.49
N ASN A 338 -1.63 -1.99 -19.52
CA ASN A 338 -3.01 -2.17 -19.98
C ASN A 338 -4.02 -1.32 -19.20
N SER A 339 -3.84 -1.16 -17.90
CA SER A 339 -4.71 -0.32 -17.07
C SER A 339 -4.69 1.15 -17.51
N GLN A 340 -3.51 1.72 -17.77
CA GLN A 340 -3.39 3.09 -18.27
C GLN A 340 -3.95 3.23 -19.70
N LYS A 341 -3.75 2.20 -20.53
CA LYS A 341 -4.29 2.14 -21.89
C LYS A 341 -5.83 2.16 -21.87
N ALA A 342 -6.43 1.34 -21.01
CA ALA A 342 -7.87 1.31 -20.79
C ALA A 342 -8.41 2.67 -20.32
N LEU A 343 -7.75 3.32 -19.36
CA LEU A 343 -8.13 4.65 -18.89
C LEU A 343 -8.10 5.69 -20.00
N SER A 344 -7.12 5.61 -20.90
CA SER A 344 -7.01 6.55 -22.03
C SER A 344 -8.14 6.37 -23.03
N PHE A 345 -8.48 5.13 -23.38
CA PHE A 345 -9.64 4.85 -24.21
C PHE A 345 -10.96 5.21 -23.55
N LEU A 346 -11.10 4.98 -22.24
CA LEU A 346 -12.29 5.38 -21.48
C LEU A 346 -12.50 6.91 -21.54
N ALA A 347 -11.42 7.68 -21.35
CA ALA A 347 -11.47 9.14 -21.45
C ALA A 347 -11.88 9.59 -22.87
N LEU A 348 -11.30 9.01 -23.91
CA LEU A 348 -11.68 9.26 -25.30
C LEU A 348 -13.15 8.89 -25.58
N GLY A 349 -13.58 7.73 -25.09
CA GLY A 349 -14.97 7.27 -25.23
C GLY A 349 -15.96 8.23 -24.61
N LYS A 350 -15.69 8.74 -23.39
CA LYS A 350 -16.51 9.75 -22.71
C LYS A 350 -16.59 11.04 -23.52
N ILE A 351 -15.45 11.56 -23.98
CA ILE A 351 -15.40 12.81 -24.78
C ILE A 351 -16.18 12.67 -26.10
N TYR A 352 -15.99 11.56 -26.81
CA TYR A 352 -16.72 11.34 -28.07
C TYR A 352 -18.22 11.14 -27.83
N PHE A 353 -18.61 10.51 -26.74
CA PHE A 353 -20.02 10.37 -26.36
C PHE A 353 -20.66 11.74 -26.11
N GLU A 354 -20.03 12.62 -25.33
CA GLU A 354 -20.49 13.98 -25.04
C GLU A 354 -20.59 14.84 -26.31
N LYS A 355 -19.74 14.56 -27.30
CA LYS A 355 -19.81 15.24 -28.63
C LYS A 355 -20.83 14.63 -29.59
N GLY A 356 -21.59 13.61 -29.18
CA GLY A 356 -22.53 12.91 -30.05
C GLY A 356 -21.91 12.04 -31.14
N LEU A 357 -20.59 11.80 -31.05
CA LEU A 357 -19.83 10.98 -32.00
C LEU A 357 -19.90 9.49 -31.58
N TYR A 358 -21.09 8.92 -31.57
CA TYR A 358 -21.40 7.65 -30.97
C TYR A 358 -20.58 6.46 -31.54
N LYS A 359 -20.27 6.44 -32.82
CA LYS A 359 -19.44 5.40 -33.44
C LYS A 359 -18.01 5.42 -32.89
N LEU A 360 -17.40 6.61 -32.75
CA LEU A 360 -16.09 6.75 -32.15
C LEU A 360 -16.13 6.44 -30.65
N ALA A 361 -17.18 6.82 -29.96
CA ALA A 361 -17.40 6.49 -28.58
C ALA A 361 -17.42 4.96 -28.37
N SER A 362 -18.27 4.25 -29.16
CA SER A 362 -18.38 2.78 -29.08
C SER A 362 -17.02 2.09 -29.29
N THR A 363 -16.28 2.44 -30.34
CA THR A 363 -14.95 1.87 -30.62
C THR A 363 -13.97 2.08 -29.45
N ASN A 364 -14.04 3.24 -28.78
CA ASN A 364 -13.17 3.50 -27.64
C ASN A 364 -13.63 2.74 -26.38
N TYR A 365 -14.94 2.57 -26.14
CA TYR A 365 -15.44 1.73 -25.07
C TYR A 365 -15.12 0.25 -25.29
N ASP A 366 -15.20 -0.27 -26.54
CA ASP A 366 -14.76 -1.62 -26.90
C ASP A 366 -13.28 -1.82 -26.54
N SER A 367 -12.43 -0.86 -26.94
CA SER A 367 -11.01 -0.87 -26.60
C SER A 367 -10.78 -0.81 -25.08
N THR A 368 -11.62 -0.05 -24.36
CA THR A 368 -11.53 0.04 -22.90
C THR A 368 -11.75 -1.32 -22.25
N ILE A 369 -12.84 -2.02 -22.61
CA ILE A 369 -13.18 -3.35 -22.07
C ILE A 369 -12.09 -4.37 -22.42
N PHE A 370 -11.53 -4.30 -23.63
CA PHE A 370 -10.48 -5.22 -24.08
C PHE A 370 -9.20 -5.14 -23.21
N TYR A 371 -8.83 -3.92 -22.76
CA TYR A 371 -7.61 -3.70 -21.96
C TYR A 371 -7.85 -3.61 -20.45
N MET A 372 -9.10 -3.54 -20.01
CA MET A 372 -9.46 -3.37 -18.59
C MET A 372 -9.61 -4.74 -17.91
N ASP A 373 -8.97 -4.92 -16.75
CA ASP A 373 -9.17 -6.10 -15.93
C ASP A 373 -10.57 -6.12 -15.30
N SER A 374 -11.17 -7.30 -15.17
CA SER A 374 -12.54 -7.47 -14.66
C SER A 374 -12.72 -7.06 -13.19
N ASP A 375 -11.64 -7.01 -12.42
CA ASP A 375 -11.64 -6.53 -11.02
C ASP A 375 -11.43 -5.02 -10.90
N PHE A 376 -11.29 -4.31 -12.02
CA PHE A 376 -11.17 -2.87 -12.02
C PHE A 376 -12.49 -2.20 -11.63
N ARG A 377 -12.44 -1.23 -10.70
CA ARG A 377 -13.62 -0.59 -10.10
C ARG A 377 -14.68 -0.07 -11.09
N LEU A 378 -14.26 0.33 -12.29
CA LEU A 378 -15.15 0.89 -13.31
C LEU A 378 -15.58 -0.14 -14.35
N TYR A 379 -15.23 -1.42 -14.19
CA TYR A 379 -15.47 -2.44 -15.20
C TYR A 379 -16.97 -2.62 -15.50
N ASP A 380 -17.78 -2.87 -14.47
CA ASP A 380 -19.22 -3.13 -14.64
C ASP A 380 -19.95 -1.95 -15.28
N GLU A 381 -19.73 -0.72 -14.76
CA GLU A 381 -20.32 0.51 -15.33
C GLU A 381 -19.90 0.72 -16.78
N THR A 382 -18.63 0.44 -17.09
CA THR A 382 -18.10 0.63 -18.46
C THR A 382 -18.67 -0.41 -19.41
N ASN A 383 -18.81 -1.65 -18.96
CA ASN A 383 -19.37 -2.75 -19.75
C ASN A 383 -20.85 -2.53 -20.07
N GLU A 384 -21.65 -2.10 -19.09
CA GLU A 384 -23.06 -1.73 -19.32
C GLU A 384 -23.18 -0.59 -20.35
N ARG A 385 -22.36 0.44 -20.22
CA ARG A 385 -22.35 1.57 -21.16
C ARG A 385 -21.92 1.17 -22.56
N GLN A 386 -20.95 0.29 -22.69
CA GLN A 386 -20.49 -0.25 -23.96
C GLN A 386 -21.64 -1.04 -24.64
N ALA A 387 -22.35 -1.90 -23.91
CA ALA A 387 -23.47 -2.66 -24.46
C ALA A 387 -24.56 -1.74 -25.03
N ILE A 388 -24.98 -0.72 -24.27
CA ILE A 388 -25.98 0.27 -24.73
C ILE A 388 -25.49 1.01 -25.97
N LEU A 389 -24.22 1.41 -26.02
CA LEU A 389 -23.63 2.10 -27.16
C LEU A 389 -23.53 1.19 -28.39
N SER A 390 -23.22 -0.08 -28.22
CA SER A 390 -23.17 -1.06 -29.31
C SER A 390 -24.53 -1.18 -30.01
N ASP A 391 -25.63 -1.28 -29.24
CA ASP A 391 -26.99 -1.32 -29.77
C ASP A 391 -27.36 -0.02 -30.49
N LEU A 392 -27.03 1.15 -29.90
CA LEU A 392 -27.27 2.45 -30.51
C LEU A 392 -26.54 2.57 -31.86
N VAL A 393 -25.26 2.20 -31.91
CA VAL A 393 -24.43 2.27 -33.11
C VAL A 393 -24.93 1.30 -34.20
N SER A 394 -25.40 0.11 -33.82
CA SER A 394 -26.04 -0.83 -34.74
C SER A 394 -27.25 -0.21 -35.42
N ASN A 395 -28.10 0.47 -34.64
CA ASN A 395 -29.28 1.18 -35.19
C ASN A 395 -28.88 2.35 -36.08
N ILE A 396 -27.85 3.16 -35.68
CA ILE A 396 -27.32 4.25 -36.51
C ILE A 396 -26.80 3.71 -37.86
N ASN A 397 -26.02 2.63 -37.83
CA ASN A 397 -25.48 2.00 -39.04
C ASN A 397 -26.62 1.50 -39.96
N THR A 398 -27.68 0.93 -39.39
CA THR A 398 -28.85 0.48 -40.13
C THR A 398 -29.56 1.67 -40.82
N ILE A 399 -29.76 2.78 -40.10
CA ILE A 399 -30.37 4.01 -40.66
C ILE A 399 -29.50 4.54 -41.78
N GLU A 400 -28.19 4.74 -41.57
CA GLU A 400 -27.29 5.25 -42.63
C GLU A 400 -27.26 4.35 -43.86
N MET A 401 -27.29 3.01 -43.65
CA MET A 401 -27.37 2.05 -44.76
C MET A 401 -28.67 2.23 -45.55
N GLN A 402 -29.82 2.34 -44.86
CA GLN A 402 -31.11 2.56 -45.49
C GLN A 402 -31.17 3.88 -46.24
N ASP A 403 -30.68 4.97 -45.65
CA ASP A 403 -30.58 6.27 -46.30
C ASP A 403 -29.70 6.22 -47.58
N SER A 404 -28.57 5.53 -47.48
CA SER A 404 -27.67 5.32 -48.61
C SER A 404 -28.36 4.54 -49.74
N LEU A 405 -29.08 3.45 -49.40
CA LEU A 405 -29.82 2.65 -50.35
C LEU A 405 -30.95 3.48 -51.01
N GLN A 406 -31.70 4.28 -50.24
CA GLN A 406 -32.72 5.19 -50.77
C GLN A 406 -32.13 6.24 -51.70
N MET A 407 -31.00 6.84 -51.33
CA MET A 407 -30.29 7.79 -52.16
C MET A 407 -29.83 7.13 -53.49
N LEU A 408 -29.25 5.92 -53.42
CA LEU A 408 -28.88 5.15 -54.60
C LEU A 408 -30.10 4.82 -55.48
N SER A 409 -31.27 4.49 -54.90
CA SER A 409 -32.48 4.18 -55.62
C SER A 409 -33.03 5.35 -56.46
N ARG A 410 -32.77 6.58 -56.01
CA ARG A 410 -33.20 7.83 -56.69
C ARG A 410 -32.24 8.28 -57.79
N LEU A 411 -31.05 7.69 -57.92
CA LEU A 411 -30.07 8.08 -58.94
C LEU A 411 -30.52 7.64 -60.35
N PRO A 412 -30.18 8.41 -61.42
CA PRO A 412 -30.35 7.98 -62.81
C PRO A 412 -29.59 6.67 -63.12
N GLN A 413 -30.13 5.86 -64.06
CA GLN A 413 -29.59 4.55 -64.38
C GLN A 413 -28.12 4.58 -64.82
N SER A 414 -27.70 5.67 -65.51
CA SER A 414 -26.33 5.91 -65.90
C SER A 414 -25.37 5.99 -64.73
N LYS A 415 -25.73 6.75 -63.66
CA LYS A 415 -24.93 6.91 -62.43
C LYS A 415 -24.89 5.61 -61.63
N LYS A 416 -26.00 4.85 -61.58
CA LYS A 416 -26.05 3.52 -60.91
C LYS A 416 -25.05 2.54 -61.52
N LYS A 417 -24.96 2.49 -62.89
CA LYS A 417 -23.99 1.64 -63.58
C LYS A 417 -22.56 1.99 -63.22
N ILE A 418 -22.19 3.27 -63.14
CA ILE A 418 -20.84 3.73 -62.76
C ILE A 418 -20.49 3.30 -61.34
N ILE A 419 -21.39 3.53 -60.40
CA ILE A 419 -21.15 3.12 -58.98
C ILE A 419 -20.99 1.61 -58.84
N THR A 420 -21.81 0.84 -59.58
CA THR A 420 -21.69 -0.63 -59.63
C THR A 420 -20.33 -1.08 -60.20
N GLN A 421 -19.83 -0.42 -61.21
CA GLN A 421 -18.52 -0.72 -61.78
C GLN A 421 -17.37 -0.40 -60.83
N ILE A 422 -17.43 0.76 -60.13
CA ILE A 422 -16.43 1.15 -59.10
C ILE A 422 -16.45 0.15 -57.94
N ALA A 423 -17.61 -0.25 -57.45
CA ALA A 423 -17.75 -1.23 -56.39
C ALA A 423 -17.16 -2.60 -56.79
N LYS A 424 -17.44 -3.06 -58.01
CA LYS A 424 -16.84 -4.30 -58.55
C LYS A 424 -15.33 -4.25 -58.68
N LEU A 425 -14.75 -3.09 -59.00
CA LEU A 425 -13.29 -2.91 -59.09
C LEU A 425 -12.66 -2.89 -57.67
N ALA A 426 -13.29 -2.23 -56.70
CA ALA A 426 -12.83 -2.19 -55.33
C ALA A 426 -12.81 -3.60 -54.68
N ILE A 427 -13.86 -4.42 -54.91
CA ILE A 427 -13.92 -5.80 -54.41
C ILE A 427 -12.85 -6.72 -55.06
N LYS A 428 -12.40 -6.40 -56.28
CA LYS A 428 -11.30 -7.18 -56.93
C LYS A 428 -9.89 -6.84 -56.43
N GLN A 429 -9.75 -5.75 -55.69
CA GLN A 429 -8.45 -5.31 -55.09
C GLN A 429 -8.27 -5.75 -53.63
N ILE A 430 -9.27 -6.34 -53.02
CA ILE A 430 -9.23 -7.01 -51.72
C ILE A 430 -9.03 -8.53 -51.90
#